data_4b912b81cf5b5b60fefca6a5086ae6e5
#
_entry.id   4b912b81cf5b5b60fefca6a5086ae6e5
#
_cell.length_a   1.000
_cell.length_b   1.000
_cell.length_c   1.000
_cell.angle_alpha   90.00
_cell.angle_beta   90.00
_cell.angle_gamma   90.00
#
_symmetry.space_group_name_H-M   'P 1'
#
loop_
_entity.id
_entity.type
_entity.pdbx_description
1 polymer ?
#
loop_
_entity_poly.entity_id
_entity_poly.type
_entity_poly.pdbx_seq_one_letter_code
_entity_poly.pdbx_strand_id
1 'polypeptide(L)'
;GVQRDILPIVEGSTVSTKYGQVKTDHVLFIAAGAFHVSKPSDLIPELQGRFPIRVEMNNLTKADFVKILTKPKNALIIQYMALLNAEGVKLEFLKDAIQEIAAIATELNDKMENIGARRLHTVMTSLLEDILFQLPDKKITHVKLDKAKVNEKLSNISEDEDLRRYIL
;
A
#
# COMPACT_ATOMS: atom_id res chain seq x y z
N GLY A 1 18.66 -0.68 22.89
CA GLY A 1 17.70 -1.10 21.91
C GLY A 1 18.00 -0.50 20.54
N VAL A 2 17.16 -0.78 19.57
CA VAL A 2 17.34 -0.41 18.15
C VAL A 2 17.70 1.06 17.93
N GLN A 3 17.14 1.99 18.71
CA GLN A 3 17.47 3.41 18.56
C GLN A 3 18.95 3.69 18.79
N ARG A 4 19.58 3.05 19.77
CA ARG A 4 21.02 3.21 20.06
C ARG A 4 21.89 2.50 19.02
N ASP A 5 21.40 1.43 18.42
CA ASP A 5 22.15 0.69 17.39
C ASP A 5 22.20 1.45 16.06
N ILE A 6 21.15 2.22 15.75
CA ILE A 6 21.08 3.06 14.54
C ILE A 6 21.87 4.35 14.70
N LEU A 7 22.03 4.87 15.92
CA LEU A 7 22.60 6.18 16.19
C LEU A 7 23.98 6.39 15.57
N PRO A 8 24.97 5.46 15.71
CA PRO A 8 26.29 5.63 15.09
C PRO A 8 26.23 5.77 13.57
N ILE A 9 25.29 5.09 12.92
CA ILE A 9 25.13 5.14 11.46
C ILE A 9 24.60 6.53 11.04
N VAL A 10 23.64 7.07 11.78
CA VAL A 10 23.04 8.38 11.50
C VAL A 10 23.99 9.53 11.88
N GLU A 11 24.85 9.33 12.89
CA GLU A 11 25.84 10.32 13.31
C GLU A 11 27.05 10.41 12.40
N GLY A 12 27.32 9.39 11.62
CA GLY A 12 28.47 9.29 10.74
C GLY A 12 29.47 8.25 11.27
N SER A 13 29.56 7.16 10.55
CA SER A 13 30.50 6.07 10.85
C SER A 13 30.99 5.40 9.57
N THR A 14 32.03 4.59 9.69
CA THR A 14 32.47 3.72 8.60
C THR A 14 31.87 2.34 8.79
N VAL A 15 31.02 1.94 7.86
CA VAL A 15 30.36 0.64 7.88
C VAL A 15 31.01 -0.29 6.87
N SER A 16 31.41 -1.48 7.32
CA SER A 16 31.91 -2.52 6.44
C SER A 16 30.76 -3.25 5.74
N THR A 17 30.77 -3.26 4.42
CA THR A 17 29.81 -3.95 3.59
C THR A 17 30.48 -5.00 2.70
N LYS A 18 29.69 -5.86 2.06
CA LYS A 18 30.19 -6.81 1.06
C LYS A 18 30.87 -6.16 -0.17
N TYR A 19 30.66 -4.85 -0.36
CA TYR A 19 31.26 -4.07 -1.45
C TYR A 19 32.40 -3.17 -0.99
N GLY A 20 32.82 -3.27 0.27
CA GLY A 20 33.87 -2.45 0.88
C GLY A 20 33.33 -1.56 2.01
N GLN A 21 34.16 -0.64 2.47
CA GLN A 21 33.84 0.30 3.53
C GLN A 21 33.08 1.50 2.99
N VAL A 22 31.95 1.84 3.64
CA VAL A 22 31.12 2.98 3.31
C VAL A 22 31.10 3.95 4.49
N LYS A 23 31.40 5.22 4.23
CA LYS A 23 31.19 6.31 5.19
C LYS A 23 29.78 6.85 5.10
N THR A 24 29.13 7.01 6.24
CA THR A 24 27.72 7.46 6.30
C THR A 24 27.58 8.97 6.50
N ASP A 25 28.68 9.71 6.64
CA ASP A 25 28.66 11.16 6.89
C ASP A 25 27.90 12.00 5.82
N HIS A 26 27.85 11.51 4.59
CA HIS A 26 27.20 12.20 3.46
C HIS A 26 25.91 11.52 3.00
N VAL A 27 25.32 10.64 3.83
CA VAL A 27 24.07 9.94 3.53
C VAL A 27 22.90 10.74 4.08
N LEU A 28 21.90 11.00 3.24
CA LEU A 28 20.63 11.56 3.70
C LEU A 28 19.80 10.43 4.32
N PHE A 29 19.42 10.59 5.59
CA PHE A 29 18.57 9.66 6.30
C PHE A 29 17.14 10.17 6.34
N ILE A 30 16.19 9.35 5.93
CA ILE A 30 14.75 9.61 5.99
C ILE A 30 14.13 8.49 6.82
N ALA A 31 13.50 8.86 7.94
CA ALA A 31 12.79 7.93 8.80
C ALA A 31 11.28 8.13 8.66
N ALA A 32 10.53 7.04 8.68
CA ALA A 32 9.07 7.06 8.70
C ALA A 32 8.57 6.21 9.86
N GLY A 33 7.49 6.65 10.51
CA GLY A 33 6.85 5.92 11.59
C GLY A 33 5.38 6.32 11.72
N ALA A 34 4.55 5.39 12.15
CA ALA A 34 3.12 5.62 12.32
C ALA A 34 2.78 6.33 13.65
N PHE A 35 3.59 6.14 14.69
CA PHE A 35 3.43 6.77 16.01
C PHE A 35 2.03 6.65 16.63
N HIS A 36 1.37 5.48 16.50
CA HIS A 36 0.02 5.24 17.02
C HIS A 36 -0.05 5.28 18.57
N VAL A 37 0.97 4.73 19.24
CA VAL A 37 1.05 4.63 20.71
C VAL A 37 2.17 5.47 21.32
N SER A 38 3.00 6.11 20.51
CA SER A 38 4.12 6.94 20.91
C SER A 38 4.17 8.22 20.07
N LYS A 39 5.02 9.16 20.46
CA LYS A 39 5.22 10.42 19.73
C LYS A 39 6.66 10.51 19.25
N PRO A 40 6.98 11.30 18.21
CA PRO A 40 8.36 11.59 17.83
C PRO A 40 9.21 12.15 18.98
N SER A 41 8.57 12.81 19.97
CA SER A 41 9.22 13.30 21.19
C SER A 41 9.67 12.20 22.17
N ASP A 42 9.19 10.97 21.99
CA ASP A 42 9.56 9.83 22.83
C ASP A 42 10.82 9.11 22.32
N LEU A 43 11.34 9.52 21.15
CA LEU A 43 12.65 9.10 20.68
C LEU A 43 13.74 9.63 21.60
N ILE A 44 14.86 8.92 21.68
CA ILE A 44 16.01 9.41 22.46
C ILE A 44 16.48 10.77 21.93
N PRO A 45 16.93 11.69 22.81
CA PRO A 45 17.25 13.07 22.43
C PRO A 45 18.24 13.18 21.28
N GLU A 46 19.20 12.26 21.21
CA GLU A 46 20.22 12.22 20.19
C GLU A 46 19.61 11.98 18.79
N LEU A 47 18.65 11.05 18.68
CA LEU A 47 17.92 10.82 17.41
C LEU A 47 17.03 12.01 17.07
N GLN A 48 16.38 12.62 18.04
CA GLN A 48 15.59 13.83 17.78
C GLN A 48 16.44 14.94 17.16
N GLY A 49 17.67 15.10 17.63
CA GLY A 49 18.65 16.06 17.07
C GLY A 49 19.09 15.72 15.66
N ARG A 50 19.13 14.43 15.30
CA ARG A 50 19.54 13.96 13.95
C ARG A 50 18.39 13.96 12.94
N PHE A 51 17.13 13.97 13.41
CA PHE A 51 15.93 14.12 12.59
C PHE A 51 15.17 15.41 12.96
N PRO A 52 15.78 16.60 12.73
CA PRO A 52 15.19 17.87 13.16
C PRO A 52 14.00 18.27 12.32
N ILE A 53 13.92 17.81 11.06
CA ILE A 53 12.81 18.12 10.15
C ILE A 53 11.75 17.05 10.34
N ARG A 54 10.56 17.48 10.75
CA ARG A 54 9.39 16.62 10.94
C ARG A 54 8.32 17.00 9.94
N VAL A 55 7.79 16.00 9.26
CA VAL A 55 6.71 16.16 8.28
C VAL A 55 5.58 15.23 8.68
N GLU A 56 4.41 15.78 8.91
CA GLU A 56 3.21 15.02 9.15
C GLU A 56 2.52 14.72 7.81
N MET A 57 2.24 13.44 7.57
CA MET A 57 1.59 13.00 6.34
C MET A 57 0.08 13.03 6.53
N ASN A 58 -0.62 13.65 5.59
CA ASN A 58 -2.08 13.63 5.58
C ASN A 58 -2.63 12.27 5.13
N ASN A 59 -3.84 11.94 5.59
CA ASN A 59 -4.56 10.78 5.09
C ASN A 59 -4.84 10.91 3.59
N LEU A 60 -4.82 9.77 2.90
CA LEU A 60 -5.14 9.72 1.48
C LEU A 60 -6.64 9.92 1.27
N THR A 61 -6.97 10.83 0.37
CA THR A 61 -8.35 11.05 -0.07
C THR A 61 -8.74 10.07 -1.18
N LYS A 62 -10.04 9.92 -1.44
CA LYS A 62 -10.55 9.17 -2.61
C LYS A 62 -9.87 9.61 -3.91
N ALA A 63 -9.67 10.93 -4.10
CA ALA A 63 -9.02 11.45 -5.29
C ALA A 63 -7.55 11.01 -5.40
N ASP A 64 -6.87 10.88 -4.27
CA ASP A 64 -5.49 10.39 -4.25
C ASP A 64 -5.42 8.90 -4.55
N PHE A 65 -6.35 8.10 -4.03
CA PHE A 65 -6.46 6.68 -4.40
C PHE A 65 -6.70 6.49 -5.90
N VAL A 66 -7.56 7.29 -6.52
CA VAL A 66 -7.77 7.26 -7.98
C VAL A 66 -6.47 7.59 -8.73
N LYS A 67 -5.72 8.58 -8.28
CA LYS A 67 -4.41 8.92 -8.87
C LYS A 67 -3.42 7.75 -8.73
N ILE A 68 -3.33 7.16 -7.54
CA ILE A 68 -2.43 6.01 -7.27
C ILE A 68 -2.79 4.82 -8.17
N LEU A 69 -4.08 4.55 -8.37
CA LEU A 69 -4.55 3.47 -9.23
C LEU A 69 -4.25 3.69 -10.72
N THR A 70 -4.12 4.95 -11.18
CA THR A 70 -4.14 5.25 -12.62
C THR A 70 -2.90 5.99 -13.14
N LYS A 71 -2.24 6.82 -12.34
CA LYS A 71 -1.19 7.74 -12.81
C LYS A 71 0.21 7.13 -12.91
N PRO A 72 0.69 6.29 -11.96
CA PRO A 72 2.03 5.71 -12.04
C PRO A 72 2.20 4.86 -13.29
N LYS A 73 3.41 4.84 -13.87
CA LYS A 73 3.74 3.98 -15.02
C LYS A 73 3.46 2.49 -14.73
N ASN A 74 3.69 2.09 -13.48
CA ASN A 74 3.39 0.74 -12.99
C ASN A 74 2.24 0.79 -11.98
N ALA A 75 1.13 1.44 -12.34
CA ALA A 75 -0.06 1.51 -11.50
C ALA A 75 -0.62 0.11 -11.23
N LEU A 76 -1.25 -0.08 -10.07
CA LEU A 76 -1.77 -1.38 -9.63
C LEU A 76 -2.74 -2.00 -10.65
N ILE A 77 -3.60 -1.18 -11.26
CA ILE A 77 -4.49 -1.62 -12.36
C ILE A 77 -3.70 -2.20 -13.53
N ILE A 78 -2.59 -1.55 -13.93
CA ILE A 78 -1.75 -2.01 -15.04
C ILE A 78 -1.09 -3.35 -14.69
N GLN A 79 -0.65 -3.52 -13.45
CA GLN A 79 -0.05 -4.78 -12.98
C GLN A 79 -1.05 -5.94 -13.07
N TYR A 80 -2.27 -5.77 -12.58
CA TYR A 80 -3.30 -6.83 -12.66
C TYR A 80 -3.78 -7.09 -14.08
N MET A 81 -3.88 -6.04 -14.92
CA MET A 81 -4.17 -6.23 -16.34
C MET A 81 -3.07 -7.06 -17.04
N ALA A 82 -1.80 -6.78 -16.75
CA ALA A 82 -0.68 -7.54 -17.31
C ALA A 82 -0.66 -8.98 -16.78
N LEU A 83 -0.95 -9.19 -15.49
CA LEU A 83 -1.02 -10.52 -14.87
C LEU A 83 -2.08 -11.40 -15.54
N LEU A 84 -3.32 -10.89 -15.68
CA LEU A 84 -4.39 -11.65 -16.31
C LEU A 84 -4.16 -11.84 -17.81
N ASN A 85 -3.55 -10.86 -18.48
CA ASN A 85 -3.21 -10.99 -19.89
C ASN A 85 -2.16 -12.09 -20.15
N ALA A 86 -1.25 -12.34 -19.21
CA ALA A 86 -0.31 -13.46 -19.31
C ALA A 86 -1.03 -14.83 -19.28
N GLU A 87 -2.19 -14.91 -18.61
CA GLU A 87 -3.07 -16.08 -18.60
C GLU A 87 -4.10 -16.07 -19.75
N GLY A 88 -3.94 -15.17 -20.73
CA GLY A 88 -4.82 -15.07 -21.89
C GLY A 88 -6.17 -14.38 -21.61
N VAL A 89 -6.32 -13.68 -20.48
CA VAL A 89 -7.54 -13.00 -20.08
C VAL A 89 -7.39 -11.49 -20.20
N LYS A 90 -8.25 -10.85 -20.96
CA LYS A 90 -8.33 -9.39 -21.04
C LYS A 90 -9.12 -8.84 -19.87
N LEU A 91 -8.44 -8.14 -18.96
CA LEU A 91 -9.07 -7.40 -17.86
C LEU A 91 -9.29 -5.95 -18.25
N GLU A 92 -10.48 -5.42 -17.99
CA GLU A 92 -10.86 -4.02 -18.24
C GLU A 92 -11.52 -3.41 -17.01
N PHE A 93 -11.00 -2.26 -16.56
CA PHE A 93 -11.62 -1.47 -15.50
C PHE A 93 -12.34 -0.26 -16.10
N LEU A 94 -13.63 -0.14 -15.87
CA LEU A 94 -14.38 1.06 -16.21
C LEU A 94 -14.07 2.20 -15.22
N LYS A 95 -14.32 3.43 -15.64
CA LYS A 95 -14.05 4.63 -14.80
C LYS A 95 -14.82 4.61 -13.49
N ASP A 96 -16.07 4.14 -13.52
CA ASP A 96 -16.91 4.01 -12.34
C ASP A 96 -16.42 2.91 -11.37
N ALA A 97 -15.90 1.80 -11.89
CA ALA A 97 -15.22 0.78 -11.07
C ALA A 97 -14.01 1.35 -10.32
N ILE A 98 -13.16 2.11 -11.00
CA ILE A 98 -11.98 2.75 -10.39
C ILE A 98 -12.40 3.71 -9.27
N GLN A 99 -13.45 4.50 -9.51
CA GLN A 99 -14.00 5.42 -8.52
C GLN A 99 -14.56 4.68 -7.30
N GLU A 100 -15.18 3.53 -7.51
CA GLU A 100 -15.75 2.73 -6.44
C GLU A 100 -14.68 2.02 -5.63
N ILE A 101 -13.68 1.42 -6.27
CA ILE A 101 -12.51 0.82 -5.59
C ILE A 101 -11.83 1.87 -4.69
N ALA A 102 -11.64 3.10 -5.21
CA ALA A 102 -11.05 4.19 -4.43
C ALA A 102 -11.94 4.61 -3.25
N ALA A 103 -13.27 4.63 -3.42
CA ALA A 103 -14.21 4.96 -2.36
C ALA A 103 -14.17 3.91 -1.23
N ILE A 104 -14.22 2.63 -1.58
CA ILE A 104 -14.15 1.51 -0.64
C ILE A 104 -12.80 1.53 0.12
N ALA A 105 -11.68 1.76 -0.57
CA ALA A 105 -10.37 1.84 0.07
C ALA A 105 -10.28 3.02 1.06
N THR A 106 -10.90 4.16 0.74
CA THR A 106 -10.97 5.31 1.65
C THR A 106 -11.80 4.96 2.88
N GLU A 107 -13.00 4.41 2.67
CA GLU A 107 -13.92 4.03 3.75
C GLU A 107 -13.29 3.00 4.71
N LEU A 108 -12.58 2.01 4.17
CA LEU A 108 -11.88 1.01 4.97
C LEU A 108 -10.73 1.61 5.78
N ASN A 109 -9.99 2.59 5.25
CA ASN A 109 -8.95 3.30 6.00
C ASN A 109 -9.54 4.21 7.09
N ASP A 110 -10.76 4.72 6.90
CA ASP A 110 -11.43 5.55 7.90
C ASP A 110 -12.06 4.72 9.02
N LYS A 111 -12.60 3.54 8.69
CA LYS A 111 -13.26 2.64 9.66
C LYS A 111 -12.30 1.70 10.40
N MET A 112 -11.14 1.46 9.86
CA MET A 112 -10.14 0.51 10.37
C MET A 112 -8.79 1.21 10.57
N GLU A 113 -7.75 0.42 10.89
CA GLU A 113 -6.39 0.95 10.91
C GLU A 113 -6.02 1.52 9.53
N ASN A 114 -5.56 2.78 9.52
CA ASN A 114 -5.15 3.45 8.31
C ASN A 114 -3.78 2.92 7.86
N ILE A 115 -3.79 2.07 6.85
CA ILE A 115 -2.59 1.51 6.24
C ILE A 115 -2.21 2.20 4.92
N GLY A 116 -2.81 3.36 4.65
CA GLY A 116 -2.53 4.17 3.47
C GLY A 116 -2.80 3.45 2.16
N ALA A 117 -1.91 3.60 1.19
CA ALA A 117 -2.06 3.03 -0.15
C ALA A 117 -2.03 1.49 -0.19
N ARG A 118 -1.50 0.82 0.85
CA ARG A 118 -1.53 -0.65 0.94
C ARG A 118 -2.95 -1.20 0.92
N ARG A 119 -3.93 -0.42 1.38
CA ARG A 119 -5.35 -0.78 1.32
C ARG A 119 -5.80 -1.14 -0.10
N LEU A 120 -5.25 -0.49 -1.13
CA LEU A 120 -5.56 -0.82 -2.51
C LEU A 120 -5.15 -2.24 -2.91
N HIS A 121 -4.00 -2.72 -2.44
CA HIS A 121 -3.60 -4.11 -2.70
C HIS A 121 -4.60 -5.09 -2.12
N THR A 122 -5.03 -4.89 -0.89
CA THR A 122 -6.02 -5.74 -0.24
C THR A 122 -7.34 -5.75 -0.99
N VAL A 123 -7.87 -4.56 -1.29
CA VAL A 123 -9.14 -4.42 -2.03
C VAL A 123 -9.04 -5.08 -3.41
N MET A 124 -7.94 -4.88 -4.13
CA MET A 124 -7.73 -5.47 -5.46
C MET A 124 -7.57 -6.99 -5.41
N THR A 125 -6.86 -7.51 -4.41
CA THR A 125 -6.71 -8.96 -4.22
C THR A 125 -8.08 -9.59 -3.99
N SER A 126 -8.86 -9.07 -3.05
CA SER A 126 -10.21 -9.59 -2.76
C SER A 126 -11.16 -9.45 -3.96
N LEU A 127 -11.07 -8.36 -4.72
CA LEU A 127 -11.88 -8.16 -5.93
C LEU A 127 -11.61 -9.20 -7.02
N LEU A 128 -10.34 -9.63 -7.16
CA LEU A 128 -9.89 -10.48 -8.25
C LEU A 128 -9.64 -11.94 -7.84
N GLU A 129 -9.70 -12.26 -6.54
CA GLU A 129 -9.39 -13.59 -6.00
C GLU A 129 -10.12 -14.72 -6.71
N ASP A 130 -11.45 -14.63 -6.81
CA ASP A 130 -12.27 -15.65 -7.48
C ASP A 130 -11.89 -15.82 -8.95
N ILE A 131 -11.55 -14.71 -9.62
CA ILE A 131 -11.18 -14.72 -11.04
C ILE A 131 -9.84 -15.42 -11.18
N LEU A 132 -8.87 -15.05 -10.38
CA LEU A 132 -7.53 -15.63 -10.39
C LEU A 132 -7.57 -17.12 -10.04
N PHE A 133 -8.39 -17.52 -9.07
CA PHE A 133 -8.55 -18.92 -8.69
C PHE A 133 -9.18 -19.78 -9.79
N GLN A 134 -10.10 -19.22 -10.59
CA GLN A 134 -10.81 -19.93 -11.64
C GLN A 134 -10.04 -20.01 -12.97
N LEU A 135 -9.01 -19.21 -13.17
CA LEU A 135 -8.30 -19.08 -14.45
C LEU A 135 -7.70 -20.38 -14.99
N PRO A 136 -7.13 -21.28 -14.18
CA PRO A 136 -6.57 -22.53 -14.73
C PRO A 136 -7.60 -23.43 -15.38
N ASP A 137 -8.86 -23.41 -14.88
CA ASP A 137 -9.89 -24.39 -15.23
C ASP A 137 -11.01 -23.84 -16.13
N LYS A 138 -11.17 -22.52 -16.21
CA LYS A 138 -12.25 -21.89 -17.00
C LYS A 138 -11.68 -21.12 -18.18
N LYS A 139 -12.29 -21.31 -19.36
CA LYS A 139 -12.01 -20.51 -20.58
C LYS A 139 -12.60 -19.10 -20.48
N ILE A 140 -12.14 -18.33 -19.48
CA ILE A 140 -12.48 -16.92 -19.36
C ILE A 140 -11.52 -16.15 -20.27
N THR A 141 -12.05 -15.43 -21.27
CA THR A 141 -11.22 -14.65 -22.20
C THR A 141 -11.29 -13.15 -21.95
N HIS A 142 -12.35 -12.67 -21.27
CA HIS A 142 -12.56 -11.26 -21.03
C HIS A 142 -13.31 -11.02 -19.72
N VAL A 143 -12.75 -10.14 -18.88
CA VAL A 143 -13.35 -9.67 -17.63
C VAL A 143 -13.49 -8.17 -17.70
N LYS A 144 -14.70 -7.68 -17.55
CA LYS A 144 -15.01 -6.24 -17.49
C LYS A 144 -15.59 -5.92 -16.12
N LEU A 145 -14.93 -5.01 -15.40
CA LEU A 145 -15.32 -4.54 -14.08
C LEU A 145 -15.97 -3.17 -14.18
N ASP A 146 -17.20 -3.09 -13.72
CA ASP A 146 -17.98 -1.89 -13.50
C ASP A 146 -18.27 -1.69 -12.00
N LYS A 147 -18.91 -0.59 -11.65
CA LYS A 147 -19.28 -0.29 -10.27
C LYS A 147 -20.13 -1.39 -9.64
N ALA A 148 -21.08 -1.96 -10.37
CA ALA A 148 -21.99 -2.97 -9.84
C ALA A 148 -21.24 -4.25 -9.45
N LYS A 149 -20.33 -4.72 -10.29
CA LYS A 149 -19.48 -5.90 -10.01
C LYS A 149 -18.51 -5.65 -8.87
N VAL A 150 -17.96 -4.44 -8.77
CA VAL A 150 -17.10 -4.08 -7.63
C VAL A 150 -17.88 -4.19 -6.32
N ASN A 151 -19.09 -3.63 -6.27
CA ASN A 151 -19.93 -3.69 -5.08
C ASN A 151 -20.39 -5.11 -4.77
N GLU A 152 -20.82 -5.88 -5.77
CA GLU A 152 -21.20 -7.29 -5.60
C GLU A 152 -20.08 -8.12 -4.97
N LYS A 153 -18.84 -7.94 -5.46
CA LYS A 153 -17.68 -8.70 -4.99
C LYS A 153 -17.18 -8.27 -3.61
N LEU A 154 -17.30 -6.99 -3.29
CA LEU A 154 -16.77 -6.41 -2.07
C LEU A 154 -17.82 -6.17 -0.98
N SER A 155 -19.12 -6.43 -1.25
CA SER A 155 -20.20 -6.30 -0.26
C SER A 155 -19.95 -7.17 0.98
N ASN A 156 -19.51 -8.40 0.78
CA ASN A 156 -19.21 -9.33 1.87
C ASN A 156 -18.09 -8.83 2.78
N ILE A 157 -17.11 -8.09 2.25
CA ILE A 157 -15.99 -7.52 3.02
C ILE A 157 -16.45 -6.29 3.81
N SER A 158 -17.45 -5.58 3.30
CA SER A 158 -18.00 -4.39 3.98
C SER A 158 -18.90 -4.76 5.16
N GLU A 159 -19.55 -5.92 5.16
CA GLU A 159 -20.56 -6.31 6.15
C GLU A 159 -20.02 -7.23 7.25
N ASP A 160 -18.98 -8.02 6.99
CA ASP A 160 -18.46 -9.02 7.94
C ASP A 160 -17.21 -8.51 8.67
N GLU A 161 -17.35 -8.17 9.97
CA GLU A 161 -16.25 -7.70 10.81
C GLU A 161 -15.17 -8.75 11.03
N ASP A 162 -15.51 -10.04 11.00
CA ASP A 162 -14.55 -11.13 11.21
C ASP A 162 -13.76 -11.41 9.91
N LEU A 163 -14.40 -11.37 8.74
CA LEU A 163 -13.71 -11.46 7.46
C LEU A 163 -12.76 -10.28 7.24
N ARG A 164 -13.09 -9.08 7.72
CA ARG A 164 -12.21 -7.90 7.67
C ARG A 164 -10.89 -8.12 8.40
N ARG A 165 -10.89 -8.83 9.52
CA ARG A 165 -9.68 -9.12 10.32
C ARG A 165 -8.76 -10.15 9.68
N TYR A 166 -9.29 -11.05 8.86
CA TYR A 166 -8.52 -12.12 8.23
C TYR A 166 -7.99 -11.78 6.83
N ILE A 167 -8.66 -10.89 6.11
CA ILE A 167 -8.32 -10.52 4.73
C ILE A 167 -7.50 -9.21 4.69
N LEU A 168 -7.54 -8.43 5.74
CA LEU A 168 -6.98 -7.09 5.86
C LEU A 168 -5.93 -6.99 6.95
#